data_e1dc242a9f16286e131f9279543a0ead
#
_entry.id   e1dc242a9f16286e131f9279543a0ead
#
_cell.length_a   1.000
_cell.length_b   1.000
_cell.length_c   1.000
_cell.angle_alpha   90.00
_cell.angle_beta   90.00
_cell.angle_gamma   90.00
#
_symmetry.space_group_name_H-M   'P 1'
#
loop_
_entity.id
_entity.type
_entity.pdbx_description
1 polymer ?
#
loop_
_entity_poly.entity_id
_entity_poly.type
_entity_poly.pdbx_seq_one_letter_code
_entity_poly.pdbx_strand_id
1 'polypeptide(L)'
;RLRQEIQAVQARLEAANALLREEGEVKRRLMTAEANRALFEQLDRDMEQRVSSLAGLIKSLPETEQPRDAAAYITLCLCHIKRRCNLFFLACQGEALLGDELGIYLDELAELARYSGLQTLIRCGQSGPMEIRSASLCYDFAFETISLALKAEASPLMGWLEAEVGRLTFRFLPGSDPVEWRFSEELTAAVTGSGGQIACKDLDDAVGICLTLPLGGETRG
;
A
#
# COMPACT_ATOMS: atom_id res chain seq x y z
N ARG A 1 55.29 -2.85 36.47
CA ARG A 1 54.95 -1.53 35.94
C ARG A 1 54.28 -1.67 34.57
N LEU A 2 54.97 -2.19 33.55
CA LEU A 2 54.47 -2.32 32.18
C LEU A 2 53.15 -3.12 32.09
N ARG A 3 52.97 -4.21 32.81
CA ARG A 3 51.72 -4.99 32.88
C ARG A 3 50.54 -4.23 33.46
N GLN A 4 50.76 -3.38 34.44
CA GLN A 4 49.71 -2.55 35.04
C GLN A 4 49.27 -1.41 34.07
N GLU A 5 50.22 -0.86 33.32
CA GLU A 5 49.91 0.14 32.28
C GLU A 5 49.09 -0.48 31.14
N ILE A 6 49.46 -1.67 30.66
CA ILE A 6 48.71 -2.39 29.63
C ILE A 6 47.28 -2.70 30.12
N GLN A 7 47.09 -3.20 31.33
CA GLN A 7 45.76 -3.48 31.90
C GLN A 7 44.91 -2.19 32.02
N ALA A 8 45.52 -1.08 32.42
CA ALA A 8 44.81 0.18 32.51
C ALA A 8 44.39 0.71 31.14
N VAL A 9 45.20 0.54 30.09
CA VAL A 9 44.86 0.92 28.71
C VAL A 9 43.76 0.01 28.16
N GLN A 10 43.84 -1.31 28.41
CA GLN A 10 42.81 -2.25 28.00
C GLN A 10 41.45 -1.92 28.62
N ALA A 11 41.41 -1.65 29.94
CA ALA A 11 40.15 -1.29 30.63
C ALA A 11 39.58 0.02 30.09
N ARG A 12 40.42 1.02 29.75
CA ARG A 12 39.95 2.26 29.11
C ARG A 12 39.39 2.02 27.71
N LEU A 13 40.05 1.15 26.94
CA LEU A 13 39.59 0.79 25.59
C LEU A 13 38.21 0.05 25.63
N GLU A 14 38.10 -0.87 26.55
CA GLU A 14 36.80 -1.61 26.75
C GLU A 14 35.68 -0.67 27.17
N ALA A 15 35.94 0.25 28.11
CA ALA A 15 34.98 1.26 28.52
C ALA A 15 34.60 2.21 27.36
N ALA A 16 35.58 2.66 26.58
CA ALA A 16 35.31 3.49 25.40
C ALA A 16 34.49 2.75 24.33
N ASN A 17 34.82 1.48 24.08
CA ASN A 17 34.05 0.64 23.14
C ASN A 17 32.61 0.38 23.61
N ALA A 18 32.41 0.18 24.92
CA ALA A 18 31.06 0.04 25.50
C ALA A 18 30.26 1.32 25.31
N LEU A 19 30.85 2.49 25.58
CA LEU A 19 30.21 3.79 25.40
C LEU A 19 29.81 4.03 23.92
N LEU A 20 30.73 3.74 22.98
CA LEU A 20 30.45 3.89 21.55
C LEU A 20 29.34 2.95 21.07
N ARG A 21 29.20 1.75 21.63
CA ARG A 21 28.09 0.83 21.32
C ARG A 21 26.78 1.40 21.84
N GLU A 22 26.75 1.88 23.07
CA GLU A 22 25.57 2.50 23.66
C GLU A 22 25.11 3.73 22.89
N GLU A 23 26.04 4.62 22.55
CA GLU A 23 25.77 5.80 21.70
C GLU A 23 25.21 5.39 20.33
N GLY A 24 25.78 4.36 19.71
CA GLY A 24 25.31 3.80 18.44
C GLY A 24 23.87 3.21 18.54
N GLU A 25 23.52 2.60 19.65
CA GLU A 25 22.17 2.10 19.90
C GLU A 25 21.16 3.22 20.11
N VAL A 26 21.52 4.22 20.91
CA VAL A 26 20.68 5.41 21.14
C VAL A 26 20.43 6.14 19.83
N LYS A 27 21.48 6.35 19.03
CA LYS A 27 21.37 7.00 17.72
C LYS A 27 20.44 6.22 16.78
N ARG A 28 20.56 4.90 16.72
CA ARG A 28 19.64 4.05 15.92
C ARG A 28 18.20 4.17 16.37
N ARG A 29 17.94 4.10 17.70
CA ARG A 29 16.59 4.28 18.26
C ARG A 29 16.01 5.64 17.92
N LEU A 30 16.80 6.69 18.01
CA LEU A 30 16.38 8.05 17.67
C LEU A 30 16.01 8.15 16.18
N MET A 31 16.88 7.65 15.28
CA MET A 31 16.60 7.65 13.84
C MET A 31 15.34 6.85 13.49
N THR A 32 15.11 5.71 14.14
CA THR A 32 13.88 4.93 13.95
C THR A 32 12.65 5.69 14.44
N ALA A 33 12.75 6.35 15.59
CA ALA A 33 11.65 7.16 16.13
C ALA A 33 11.33 8.37 15.23
N GLU A 34 12.34 9.04 14.69
CA GLU A 34 12.16 10.15 13.75
C GLU A 34 11.55 9.68 12.43
N ALA A 35 12.01 8.54 11.89
CA ALA A 35 11.43 7.95 10.68
C ALA A 35 9.96 7.56 10.89
N ASN A 36 9.63 6.93 12.01
CA ASN A 36 8.26 6.58 12.36
C ASN A 36 7.39 7.83 12.52
N ARG A 37 7.92 8.87 13.16
CA ARG A 37 7.19 10.15 13.30
C ARG A 37 6.86 10.76 11.94
N ALA A 38 7.82 10.81 11.01
CA ALA A 38 7.60 11.32 9.66
C ALA A 38 6.53 10.51 8.91
N LEU A 39 6.53 9.18 9.08
CA LEU A 39 5.51 8.29 8.54
C LEU A 39 4.13 8.58 9.15
N PHE A 40 4.04 8.79 10.47
CA PHE A 40 2.79 9.15 11.14
C PHE A 40 2.23 10.48 10.64
N GLU A 41 3.07 11.50 10.50
CA GLU A 41 2.67 12.81 9.99
C GLU A 41 2.17 12.73 8.52
N GLN A 42 2.73 11.82 7.74
CA GLN A 42 2.27 11.55 6.38
C GLN A 42 0.92 10.83 6.37
N LEU A 43 0.76 9.78 7.19
CA LEU A 43 -0.51 9.06 7.33
C LEU A 43 -1.63 9.98 7.80
N ASP A 44 -1.33 10.84 8.80
CA ASP A 44 -2.32 11.76 9.39
C ASP A 44 -2.88 12.71 8.33
N ARG A 45 -2.02 13.29 7.52
CA ARG A 45 -2.44 14.15 6.39
C ARG A 45 -3.27 13.41 5.35
N ASP A 46 -2.85 12.20 4.95
CA ASP A 46 -3.57 11.37 3.99
C ASP A 46 -4.95 10.97 4.54
N MET A 47 -5.01 10.59 5.82
CA MET A 47 -6.27 10.24 6.48
C MET A 47 -7.19 11.44 6.66
N GLU A 48 -6.68 12.61 7.04
CA GLU A 48 -7.46 13.83 7.19
C GLU A 48 -8.16 14.23 5.88
N GLN A 49 -7.46 14.16 4.76
CA GLN A 49 -8.01 14.43 3.44
C GLN A 49 -9.11 13.41 3.06
N ARG A 50 -8.87 12.12 3.29
CA ARG A 50 -9.83 11.04 2.98
C ARG A 50 -11.07 11.12 3.86
N VAL A 51 -10.89 11.35 5.17
CA VAL A 51 -12.00 11.53 6.11
C VAL A 51 -12.82 12.78 5.77
N SER A 52 -12.17 13.87 5.39
CA SER A 52 -12.87 15.10 4.96
C SER A 52 -13.70 14.86 3.69
N SER A 53 -13.14 14.16 2.71
CA SER A 53 -13.87 13.76 1.49
C SER A 53 -15.07 12.87 1.80
N LEU A 54 -14.91 11.89 2.69
CA LEU A 54 -15.98 11.04 3.17
C LEU A 54 -17.08 11.80 3.89
N ALA A 55 -16.70 12.75 4.76
CA ALA A 55 -17.68 13.61 5.45
C ALA A 55 -18.51 14.43 4.44
N GLY A 56 -17.90 14.87 3.34
CA GLY A 56 -18.60 15.51 2.23
C GLY A 56 -19.63 14.58 1.57
N LEU A 57 -19.23 13.35 1.24
CA LEU A 57 -20.10 12.34 0.65
C LEU A 57 -21.28 11.98 1.56
N ILE A 58 -21.04 11.82 2.87
CA ILE A 58 -22.09 11.53 3.86
C ILE A 58 -23.11 12.69 3.93
N LYS A 59 -22.65 13.92 3.88
CA LYS A 59 -23.52 15.10 3.90
C LYS A 59 -24.39 15.21 2.64
N SER A 60 -23.88 14.80 1.49
CA SER A 60 -24.63 14.80 0.22
C SER A 60 -25.58 13.62 0.03
N LEU A 61 -25.49 12.58 0.88
CA LEU A 61 -26.33 11.38 0.80
C LEU A 61 -27.85 11.67 0.74
N PRO A 62 -28.42 12.58 1.55
CA PRO A 62 -29.86 12.88 1.50
C PRO A 62 -30.33 13.52 0.19
N GLU A 63 -29.41 14.12 -0.57
CA GLU A 63 -29.70 14.85 -1.82
C GLU A 63 -29.40 13.99 -3.06
N THR A 64 -28.91 12.76 -2.89
CA THR A 64 -28.51 11.87 -3.98
C THR A 64 -29.72 11.09 -4.51
N GLU A 65 -29.85 10.98 -5.84
CA GLU A 65 -30.89 10.18 -6.49
C GLU A 65 -30.74 8.66 -6.22
N GLN A 66 -29.51 8.20 -5.92
CA GLN A 66 -29.18 6.79 -5.63
C GLN A 66 -28.49 6.65 -4.26
N PRO A 67 -29.19 6.83 -3.15
CA PRO A 67 -28.59 6.84 -1.82
C PRO A 67 -27.97 5.48 -1.42
N ARG A 68 -28.46 4.38 -2.01
CA ARG A 68 -27.93 3.03 -1.76
C ARG A 68 -26.51 2.88 -2.34
N ASP A 69 -26.31 3.30 -3.57
CA ASP A 69 -25.01 3.19 -4.26
C ASP A 69 -23.98 4.13 -3.63
N ALA A 70 -24.43 5.33 -3.26
CA ALA A 70 -23.59 6.26 -2.51
C ALA A 70 -23.19 5.70 -1.13
N ALA A 71 -24.08 5.05 -0.40
CA ALA A 71 -23.77 4.40 0.88
C ALA A 71 -22.82 3.22 0.69
N ALA A 72 -22.99 2.42 -0.36
CA ALA A 72 -22.08 1.33 -0.70
C ALA A 72 -20.67 1.85 -1.04
N TYR A 73 -20.57 2.93 -1.81
CA TYR A 73 -19.29 3.60 -2.11
C TYR A 73 -18.63 4.17 -0.84
N ILE A 74 -19.39 4.79 0.06
CA ILE A 74 -18.88 5.25 1.37
C ILE A 74 -18.31 4.07 2.16
N THR A 75 -19.00 2.92 2.15
CA THR A 75 -18.51 1.72 2.84
C THR A 75 -17.21 1.20 2.24
N LEU A 76 -17.07 1.23 0.91
CA LEU A 76 -15.83 0.90 0.20
C LEU A 76 -14.69 1.82 0.63
N CYS A 77 -14.93 3.14 0.70
CA CYS A 77 -13.93 4.11 1.18
C CYS A 77 -13.52 3.87 2.64
N LEU A 78 -14.49 3.58 3.53
CA LEU A 78 -14.20 3.26 4.93
C LEU A 78 -13.37 1.99 5.08
N CYS A 79 -13.67 0.96 4.30
CA CYS A 79 -12.88 -0.27 4.25
C CYS A 79 -11.45 0.03 3.80
N HIS A 80 -11.28 0.82 2.75
CA HIS A 80 -9.97 1.23 2.26
C HIS A 80 -9.15 1.95 3.35
N ILE A 81 -9.72 2.95 4.00
CA ILE A 81 -9.08 3.68 5.11
C ILE A 81 -8.65 2.72 6.22
N LYS A 82 -9.56 1.85 6.68
CA LYS A 82 -9.28 0.85 7.73
C LYS A 82 -8.07 -0.03 7.37
N ARG A 83 -8.03 -0.57 6.15
CA ARG A 83 -6.96 -1.46 5.72
C ARG A 83 -5.63 -0.72 5.52
N ARG A 84 -5.68 0.52 5.02
CA ARG A 84 -4.50 1.38 4.94
C ARG A 84 -3.88 1.65 6.31
N CYS A 85 -4.70 1.92 7.32
CA CYS A 85 -4.22 2.05 8.70
C CYS A 85 -3.56 0.74 9.18
N ASN A 86 -4.17 -0.42 8.91
CA ASN A 86 -3.59 -1.70 9.31
C ASN A 86 -2.21 -1.93 8.65
N LEU A 87 -2.10 -1.72 7.33
CA LEU A 87 -0.84 -1.84 6.60
C LEU A 87 0.22 -0.87 7.13
N PHE A 88 -0.18 0.35 7.48
CA PHE A 88 0.72 1.31 8.09
C PHE A 88 1.25 0.82 9.45
N PHE A 89 0.40 0.30 10.33
CA PHE A 89 0.84 -0.23 11.63
C PHE A 89 1.80 -1.42 11.47
N LEU A 90 1.54 -2.32 10.52
CA LEU A 90 2.47 -3.41 10.21
C LEU A 90 3.82 -2.87 9.72
N ALA A 91 3.83 -1.83 8.88
CA ALA A 91 5.06 -1.19 8.43
C ALA A 91 5.87 -0.59 9.60
N CYS A 92 5.19 0.07 10.57
CA CYS A 92 5.85 0.62 11.75
C CYS A 92 6.43 -0.46 12.67
N GLN A 93 5.85 -1.66 12.67
CA GLN A 93 6.32 -2.81 13.46
C GLN A 93 7.46 -3.57 12.76
N GLY A 94 7.72 -3.26 11.49
CA GLY A 94 8.70 -3.96 10.68
C GLY A 94 8.26 -5.39 10.32
N GLU A 95 6.96 -5.64 10.34
CA GLU A 95 6.37 -6.92 9.97
C GLU A 95 6.24 -7.03 8.45
N ALA A 96 6.14 -8.26 7.94
CA ALA A 96 5.80 -8.55 6.55
C ALA A 96 4.34 -8.96 6.48
N LEU A 97 3.67 -8.64 5.37
CA LEU A 97 2.34 -9.13 5.07
C LEU A 97 2.45 -10.40 4.22
N LEU A 98 1.63 -11.40 4.52
CA LEU A 98 1.49 -12.55 3.62
C LEU A 98 0.60 -12.19 2.43
N GLY A 99 0.93 -12.73 1.25
CA GLY A 99 0.13 -12.51 0.06
C GLY A 99 -1.32 -12.99 0.22
N ASP A 100 -1.54 -14.07 0.97
CA ASP A 100 -2.88 -14.56 1.32
C ASP A 100 -3.68 -13.53 2.14
N GLU A 101 -3.03 -12.78 3.03
CA GLU A 101 -3.70 -11.71 3.79
C GLU A 101 -4.04 -10.52 2.89
N LEU A 102 -3.16 -10.16 1.95
CA LEU A 102 -3.50 -9.16 0.93
C LEU A 102 -4.66 -9.65 0.07
N GLY A 103 -4.70 -10.94 -0.27
CA GLY A 103 -5.82 -11.58 -0.96
C GLY A 103 -7.15 -11.35 -0.24
N ILE A 104 -7.20 -11.54 1.09
CA ILE A 104 -8.39 -11.26 1.91
C ILE A 104 -8.80 -9.79 1.82
N TYR A 105 -7.84 -8.85 1.83
CA TYR A 105 -8.15 -7.42 1.71
C TYR A 105 -8.70 -7.06 0.32
N LEU A 106 -8.17 -7.68 -0.72
CA LEU A 106 -8.64 -7.50 -2.10
C LEU A 106 -10.03 -8.11 -2.32
N ASP A 107 -10.31 -9.28 -1.73
CA ASP A 107 -11.62 -9.93 -1.76
C ASP A 107 -12.68 -9.07 -1.06
N GLU A 108 -12.34 -8.45 0.09
CA GLU A 108 -13.23 -7.53 0.81
C GLU A 108 -13.59 -6.31 -0.07
N LEU A 109 -12.60 -5.71 -0.78
CA LEU A 109 -12.88 -4.64 -1.74
C LEU A 109 -13.79 -5.10 -2.89
N ALA A 110 -13.51 -6.26 -3.46
CA ALA A 110 -14.31 -6.83 -4.55
C ALA A 110 -15.75 -7.12 -4.10
N GLU A 111 -15.94 -7.59 -2.88
CA GLU A 111 -17.27 -7.83 -2.31
C GLU A 111 -18.04 -6.52 -2.12
N LEU A 112 -17.41 -5.49 -1.57
CA LEU A 112 -18.02 -4.17 -1.41
C LEU A 112 -18.35 -3.51 -2.76
N ALA A 113 -17.49 -3.67 -3.77
CA ALA A 113 -17.76 -3.20 -5.13
C ALA A 113 -18.99 -3.85 -5.74
N ARG A 114 -19.25 -5.14 -5.46
CA ARG A 114 -20.46 -5.83 -5.90
C ARG A 114 -21.73 -5.26 -5.29
N TYR A 115 -21.70 -4.82 -4.04
CA TYR A 115 -22.83 -4.11 -3.42
C TYR A 115 -23.12 -2.76 -4.08
N SER A 116 -22.11 -2.15 -4.72
CA SER A 116 -22.24 -0.93 -5.53
C SER A 116 -22.60 -1.19 -7.00
N GLY A 117 -22.96 -2.44 -7.35
CA GLY A 117 -23.38 -2.81 -8.71
C GLY A 117 -22.23 -3.21 -9.65
N LEU A 118 -20.96 -3.13 -9.25
CA LEU A 118 -19.82 -3.54 -10.06
C LEU A 118 -19.52 -5.02 -9.86
N GLN A 119 -19.74 -5.85 -10.88
CA GLN A 119 -19.32 -7.25 -10.85
C GLN A 119 -17.79 -7.30 -10.85
N THR A 120 -17.21 -7.68 -9.72
CA THR A 120 -15.74 -7.66 -9.52
C THR A 120 -15.25 -9.00 -9.01
N LEU A 121 -14.17 -9.49 -9.62
CA LEU A 121 -13.42 -10.65 -9.17
C LEU A 121 -11.94 -10.31 -9.17
N ILE A 122 -11.27 -10.49 -8.04
CA ILE A 122 -9.81 -10.31 -7.93
C ILE A 122 -9.22 -11.62 -7.45
N ARG A 123 -8.17 -12.07 -8.11
CA ARG A 123 -7.39 -13.24 -7.71
C ARG A 123 -5.99 -12.81 -7.29
N CYS A 124 -5.58 -13.22 -6.09
CA CYS A 124 -4.22 -13.07 -5.61
C CYS A 124 -3.49 -14.40 -5.77
N GLY A 125 -2.53 -14.46 -6.70
CA GLY A 125 -1.67 -15.61 -6.92
C GLY A 125 -0.40 -15.61 -6.07
N GLN A 126 -0.24 -14.60 -5.21
CA GLN A 126 0.91 -14.46 -4.32
C GLN A 126 0.53 -14.95 -2.91
N SER A 127 1.26 -15.95 -2.39
CA SER A 127 1.04 -16.49 -1.04
C SER A 127 2.21 -16.23 -0.08
N GLY A 128 3.41 -15.93 -0.61
CA GLY A 128 4.60 -15.67 0.19
C GLY A 128 4.61 -14.30 0.87
N PRO A 129 5.64 -14.01 1.69
CA PRO A 129 5.80 -12.72 2.34
C PRO A 129 6.02 -11.61 1.31
N MET A 130 5.38 -10.48 1.55
CA MET A 130 5.45 -9.27 0.73
C MET A 130 5.94 -8.09 1.57
N GLU A 131 6.69 -7.20 0.94
CA GLU A 131 7.00 -5.91 1.54
C GLU A 131 5.71 -5.10 1.70
N ILE A 132 5.48 -4.53 2.89
CA ILE A 132 4.27 -3.76 3.20
C ILE A 132 4.05 -2.61 2.22
N ARG A 133 5.12 -1.97 1.75
CA ARG A 133 5.04 -0.90 0.77
C ARG A 133 4.43 -1.38 -0.54
N SER A 134 4.89 -2.51 -1.06
CA SER A 134 4.35 -3.12 -2.28
C SER A 134 2.91 -3.57 -2.09
N ALA A 135 2.58 -4.17 -0.96
CA ALA A 135 1.21 -4.56 -0.60
C ALA A 135 0.28 -3.34 -0.53
N SER A 136 0.74 -2.23 0.07
CA SER A 136 -0.02 -0.98 0.15
C SER A 136 -0.30 -0.40 -1.23
N LEU A 137 0.70 -0.35 -2.11
CA LEU A 137 0.53 0.14 -3.49
C LEU A 137 -0.42 -0.73 -4.30
N CYS A 138 -0.35 -2.06 -4.15
CA CYS A 138 -1.32 -2.96 -4.78
C CYS A 138 -2.74 -2.70 -4.27
N TYR A 139 -2.91 -2.50 -2.98
CA TYR A 139 -4.20 -2.24 -2.37
C TYR A 139 -4.80 -0.90 -2.80
N ASP A 140 -3.98 0.18 -2.84
CA ASP A 140 -4.40 1.49 -3.33
C ASP A 140 -4.76 1.45 -4.83
N PHE A 141 -3.96 0.75 -5.63
CA PHE A 141 -4.22 0.56 -7.05
C PHE A 141 -5.54 -0.19 -7.30
N ALA A 142 -5.82 -1.24 -6.53
CA ALA A 142 -7.10 -1.95 -6.60
C ALA A 142 -8.28 -1.04 -6.25
N PHE A 143 -8.16 -0.29 -5.15
CA PHE A 143 -9.20 0.65 -4.72
C PHE A 143 -9.48 1.74 -5.75
N GLU A 144 -8.43 2.37 -6.31
CA GLU A 144 -8.62 3.41 -7.34
C GLU A 144 -9.19 2.81 -8.63
N THR A 145 -8.72 1.64 -9.06
CA THR A 145 -9.27 0.95 -10.24
C THR A 145 -10.74 0.64 -10.08
N ILE A 146 -11.15 0.09 -8.92
CA ILE A 146 -12.56 -0.15 -8.59
C ILE A 146 -13.37 1.15 -8.59
N SER A 147 -12.83 2.21 -7.98
CA SER A 147 -13.49 3.51 -7.91
C SER A 147 -13.69 4.14 -9.29
N LEU A 148 -12.71 4.00 -10.18
CA LEU A 148 -12.80 4.45 -11.58
C LEU A 148 -13.81 3.60 -12.36
N ALA A 149 -13.78 2.27 -12.18
CA ALA A 149 -14.71 1.35 -12.83
C ALA A 149 -16.17 1.61 -12.41
N LEU A 150 -16.43 1.91 -11.13
CA LEU A 150 -17.74 2.30 -10.65
C LEU A 150 -18.26 3.58 -11.31
N LYS A 151 -17.40 4.61 -11.43
CA LYS A 151 -17.76 5.86 -12.08
C LYS A 151 -18.03 5.71 -13.59
N ALA A 152 -17.36 4.76 -14.19
CA ALA A 152 -17.42 4.49 -15.64
C ALA A 152 -18.45 3.42 -15.99
N GLU A 153 -19.12 2.83 -14.99
CA GLU A 153 -20.02 1.67 -15.16
C GLU A 153 -19.35 0.50 -15.92
N ALA A 154 -18.01 0.37 -15.73
CA ALA A 154 -17.18 -0.60 -16.43
C ALA A 154 -17.26 -2.00 -15.82
N SER A 155 -18.38 -2.67 -16.00
CA SER A 155 -18.64 -4.01 -15.47
C SER A 155 -18.66 -5.07 -16.60
N PRO A 156 -18.13 -6.29 -16.36
CA PRO A 156 -17.41 -6.74 -15.16
C PRO A 156 -15.96 -6.22 -15.06
N LEU A 157 -15.39 -6.23 -13.85
CA LEU A 157 -13.98 -5.93 -13.60
C LEU A 157 -13.28 -7.18 -13.07
N MET A 158 -12.27 -7.66 -13.80
CA MET A 158 -11.48 -8.83 -13.38
C MET A 158 -10.05 -8.42 -13.09
N GLY A 159 -9.49 -8.87 -11.96
CA GLY A 159 -8.15 -8.56 -11.50
C GLY A 159 -7.30 -9.79 -11.19
N TRP A 160 -5.99 -9.72 -11.47
CA TRP A 160 -5.00 -10.76 -11.16
C TRP A 160 -3.73 -10.13 -10.62
N LEU A 161 -3.36 -10.53 -9.40
CA LEU A 161 -2.08 -10.19 -8.78
C LEU A 161 -1.17 -11.42 -8.82
N GLU A 162 -0.05 -11.30 -9.50
CA GLU A 162 0.92 -12.39 -9.70
C GLU A 162 2.34 -11.92 -9.43
N ALA A 163 3.15 -12.79 -8.82
CA ALA A 163 4.58 -12.60 -8.70
C ALA A 163 5.27 -13.32 -9.86
N GLU A 164 5.99 -12.57 -10.67
CA GLU A 164 6.87 -13.07 -11.72
C GLU A 164 8.33 -12.93 -11.25
N VAL A 165 9.29 -13.49 -12.03
CA VAL A 165 10.71 -13.37 -11.68
C VAL A 165 11.12 -11.89 -11.61
N GLY A 166 11.44 -11.42 -10.40
CA GLY A 166 11.92 -10.06 -10.13
C GLY A 166 10.86 -8.96 -10.14
N ARG A 167 9.59 -9.29 -10.34
CA ARG A 167 8.51 -8.30 -10.35
C ARG A 167 7.20 -8.83 -9.81
N LEU A 168 6.40 -7.92 -9.28
CA LEU A 168 5.01 -8.11 -8.92
C LEU A 168 4.14 -7.40 -9.98
N THR A 169 3.18 -8.11 -10.53
CA THR A 169 2.31 -7.57 -11.57
C THR A 169 0.86 -7.69 -11.15
N PHE A 170 0.13 -6.57 -11.14
CA PHE A 170 -1.29 -6.54 -10.87
C PHE A 170 -2.01 -6.01 -12.10
N ARG A 171 -2.87 -6.84 -12.69
CA ARG A 171 -3.59 -6.54 -13.94
C ARG A 171 -5.08 -6.48 -13.67
N PHE A 172 -5.76 -5.53 -14.31
CA PHE A 172 -7.20 -5.46 -14.37
C PHE A 172 -7.67 -5.44 -15.82
N LEU A 173 -8.78 -6.14 -16.08
CA LEU A 173 -9.52 -6.12 -17.34
C LEU A 173 -10.94 -5.65 -17.05
N PRO A 174 -11.30 -4.42 -17.43
CA PRO A 174 -12.69 -3.96 -17.42
C PRO A 174 -13.44 -4.54 -18.62
N GLY A 175 -14.74 -4.81 -18.42
CA GLY A 175 -15.60 -5.44 -19.42
C GLY A 175 -16.27 -4.48 -20.41
N SER A 176 -15.95 -3.20 -20.38
CA SER A 176 -16.50 -2.17 -21.28
C SER A 176 -15.42 -1.30 -21.89
N ASP A 177 -15.78 -0.60 -22.98
CA ASP A 177 -14.94 0.27 -23.79
C ASP A 177 -14.14 1.33 -23.03
N PRO A 178 -13.09 1.87 -23.65
CA PRO A 178 -12.06 2.64 -22.96
C PRO A 178 -12.63 3.92 -22.35
N VAL A 179 -12.67 3.89 -21.03
CA VAL A 179 -12.72 5.08 -20.21
C VAL A 179 -11.28 5.55 -20.03
N GLU A 180 -11.07 6.84 -20.00
CA GLU A 180 -9.75 7.39 -19.69
C GLU A 180 -9.40 7.07 -18.23
N TRP A 181 -8.56 6.06 -18.02
CA TRP A 181 -8.10 5.60 -16.71
C TRP A 181 -7.04 6.57 -16.17
N ARG A 182 -7.49 7.58 -15.44
CA ARG A 182 -6.60 8.54 -14.77
C ARG A 182 -6.51 8.22 -13.29
N PHE A 183 -5.37 7.69 -12.90
CA PHE A 183 -5.03 7.48 -11.50
C PHE A 183 -4.61 8.78 -10.82
N SER A 184 -4.72 8.84 -9.49
CA SER A 184 -4.27 9.99 -8.72
C SER A 184 -2.77 10.24 -8.92
N GLU A 185 -2.37 11.52 -8.88
CA GLU A 185 -0.95 11.90 -8.93
C GLU A 185 -0.18 11.29 -7.76
N GLU A 186 -0.83 11.15 -6.62
CA GLU A 186 -0.30 10.58 -5.40
C GLU A 186 0.08 9.10 -5.58
N LEU A 187 -0.85 8.27 -6.07
CA LEU A 187 -0.58 6.87 -6.37
C LEU A 187 0.50 6.73 -7.45
N THR A 188 0.42 7.52 -8.52
CA THR A 188 1.38 7.48 -9.62
C THR A 188 2.78 7.84 -9.16
N ALA A 189 2.93 8.89 -8.35
CA ALA A 189 4.20 9.30 -7.76
C ALA A 189 4.75 8.23 -6.79
N ALA A 190 3.90 7.63 -5.95
CA ALA A 190 4.30 6.59 -5.00
C ALA A 190 4.78 5.31 -5.71
N VAL A 191 4.09 4.91 -6.79
CA VAL A 191 4.48 3.77 -7.64
C VAL A 191 5.82 4.04 -8.33
N THR A 192 5.98 5.22 -8.94
CA THR A 192 7.23 5.61 -9.61
C THR A 192 8.39 5.69 -8.61
N GLY A 193 8.16 6.26 -7.42
CA GLY A 193 9.14 6.32 -6.34
C GLY A 193 9.54 4.96 -5.76
N SER A 194 8.78 3.91 -6.06
CA SER A 194 9.09 2.51 -5.74
C SER A 194 9.74 1.76 -6.91
N GLY A 195 10.09 2.46 -7.99
CA GLY A 195 10.64 1.84 -9.21
C GLY A 195 9.60 1.08 -10.04
N GLY A 196 8.32 1.27 -9.76
CA GLY A 196 7.21 0.66 -10.48
C GLY A 196 6.63 1.57 -11.56
N GLN A 197 5.60 1.08 -12.23
CA GLN A 197 4.83 1.84 -13.21
C GLN A 197 3.37 1.38 -13.27
N ILE A 198 2.48 2.30 -13.63
CA ILE A 198 1.10 2.01 -14.04
C ILE A 198 1.01 2.23 -15.53
N ALA A 199 0.45 1.26 -16.25
CA ALA A 199 0.27 1.32 -17.71
C ALA A 199 -1.13 0.86 -18.10
N CYS A 200 -1.75 1.58 -19.02
CA CYS A 200 -2.93 1.14 -19.76
C CYS A 200 -2.48 0.62 -21.13
N LYS A 201 -2.93 -0.57 -21.51
CA LYS A 201 -2.61 -1.18 -22.78
C LYS A 201 -3.90 -1.49 -23.51
N ASP A 202 -3.99 -1.06 -24.75
CA ASP A 202 -5.03 -1.52 -25.65
C ASP A 202 -4.72 -2.96 -26.06
N LEU A 203 -5.66 -3.82 -25.78
CA LEU A 203 -5.69 -5.22 -26.23
C LEU A 203 -6.81 -5.26 -27.27
N ASP A 204 -6.62 -5.92 -28.40
CA ASP A 204 -7.47 -5.89 -29.62
C ASP A 204 -8.98 -5.58 -29.43
N ASP A 205 -9.61 -6.01 -28.34
CA ASP A 205 -11.01 -5.73 -27.99
C ASP A 205 -11.21 -5.29 -26.51
N ALA A 206 -10.13 -4.95 -25.76
CA ALA A 206 -10.21 -4.59 -24.35
C ALA A 206 -9.06 -3.67 -23.94
N VAL A 207 -9.25 -2.90 -22.86
CA VAL A 207 -8.16 -2.12 -22.22
C VAL A 207 -7.65 -2.90 -21.01
N GLY A 208 -6.37 -3.24 -21.01
CA GLY A 208 -5.71 -3.82 -19.84
C GLY A 208 -5.07 -2.73 -18.98
N ILE A 209 -5.36 -2.70 -17.69
CA ILE A 209 -4.73 -1.80 -16.71
C ILE A 209 -3.73 -2.62 -15.91
N CYS A 210 -2.49 -2.16 -15.81
CA CYS A 210 -1.41 -2.93 -15.22
C CYS A 210 -0.55 -2.07 -14.29
N LEU A 211 -0.44 -2.50 -13.04
CA LEU A 211 0.59 -2.06 -12.10
C LEU A 211 1.73 -3.06 -12.12
N THR A 212 2.96 -2.57 -12.25
CA THR A 212 4.17 -3.39 -12.13
C THR A 212 5.06 -2.79 -11.06
N LEU A 213 5.48 -3.61 -10.09
CA LEU A 213 6.41 -3.23 -9.02
C LEU A 213 7.62 -4.17 -9.05
N PRO A 214 8.84 -3.70 -8.75
CA PRO A 214 9.97 -4.58 -8.54
C PRO A 214 9.72 -5.42 -7.28
N LEU A 215 9.96 -6.72 -7.35
CA LEU A 215 10.13 -7.53 -6.15
C LEU A 215 11.52 -7.21 -5.62
N GLY A 216 11.60 -6.68 -4.40
CA GLY A 216 12.86 -6.44 -3.73
C GLY A 216 13.69 -7.72 -3.76
N GLY A 217 14.69 -7.76 -4.63
CA GLY A 217 15.69 -8.81 -4.60
C GLY A 217 16.40 -8.70 -3.26
N GLU A 218 16.65 -9.83 -2.61
CA GLU A 218 17.59 -9.90 -1.51
C GLU A 218 18.81 -9.07 -1.89
N THR A 219 19.01 -7.95 -1.22
CA THR A 219 20.32 -7.30 -1.20
C THR A 219 21.28 -8.31 -0.65
N ARG A 220 21.93 -9.08 -1.55
CA ARG A 220 23.13 -9.83 -1.22
C ARG A 220 24.14 -8.81 -0.74
N GLY A 221 24.21 -8.66 0.59
CA GLY A 221 25.32 -8.05 1.30
C GLY A 221 26.50 -9.00 1.37
#